data_a3f43f14922bd2419704b0e71623a906
#
_entry.id   a3f43f14922bd2419704b0e71623a906
#
_cell.length_a   1.000
_cell.length_b   1.000
_cell.length_c   1.000
_cell.angle_alpha   90.00
_cell.angle_beta   90.00
_cell.angle_gamma   90.00
#
_symmetry.space_group_name_H-M   'P 1'
#
loop_
_entity.id
_entity.type
_entity.pdbx_description
1 polymer ?
#
loop_
_entity_poly.entity_id
_entity_poly.type
_entity_poly.pdbx_seq_one_letter_code
_entity_poly.pdbx_strand_id
1 'polypeptide(L)'
;FQLTQLAVMGFLRVVPLLWHFYKLVQSANRYFREQRPDAVVLIDFPGFNWWIARKAKKAGIPVFYYLPPQLWAWAPWRVKRMQKFVDHVLCALPFETAWYAKRGVEAEYVGHPFFDEVADAKLDQPFIDERQVSGQRNIGILPGSRNSEVDNNWRLLIATVQRLHAAHPSARFFVACYKESHREFCANWIRDHNLDLPLELHVGKTSEIIELAECCLM
;
A
#
# COMPACT_ATOMS: atom_id res chain seq x y z
N PHE A 1 -6.95 18.88 2.39
CA PHE A 1 -6.80 18.17 3.66
C PHE A 1 -6.24 16.78 3.38
N GLN A 2 -5.12 16.41 4.01
CA GLN A 2 -4.46 15.11 3.76
C GLN A 2 -5.06 14.02 4.65
N LEU A 3 -6.01 13.25 4.13
CA LEU A 3 -6.66 12.13 4.84
C LEU A 3 -5.69 10.99 5.17
N THR A 4 -4.58 10.88 4.44
CA THR A 4 -3.55 9.85 4.67
C THR A 4 -2.95 9.90 6.07
N GLN A 5 -2.91 11.07 6.71
CA GLN A 5 -2.46 11.22 8.09
C GLN A 5 -3.42 10.61 9.13
N LEU A 6 -4.67 10.37 8.72
CA LEU A 6 -5.71 9.77 9.57
C LEU A 6 -5.91 8.27 9.30
N ALA A 7 -5.15 7.68 8.37
CA ALA A 7 -5.18 6.26 8.09
C ALA A 7 -4.52 5.49 9.24
N VAL A 8 -5.31 5.05 10.21
CA VAL A 8 -4.88 4.27 11.38
C VAL A 8 -5.47 2.88 11.33
N MET A 9 -4.64 1.88 11.55
CA MET A 9 -5.10 0.52 11.75
C MET A 9 -5.39 0.25 13.23
N GLY A 10 -6.56 -0.31 13.51
CA GLY A 10 -6.98 -0.70 14.85
C GLY A 10 -8.12 0.16 15.42
N PHE A 11 -9.15 -0.52 15.94
CA PHE A 11 -10.40 0.11 16.42
C PHE A 11 -10.17 1.15 17.53
N LEU A 12 -9.32 0.86 18.51
CA LEU A 12 -9.07 1.74 19.65
C LEU A 12 -8.36 3.05 19.26
N ARG A 13 -7.57 3.05 18.19
CA ARG A 13 -6.88 4.24 17.68
C ARG A 13 -7.79 5.15 16.85
N VAL A 14 -8.92 4.64 16.37
CA VAL A 14 -9.89 5.40 15.56
C VAL A 14 -10.86 6.19 16.44
N VAL A 15 -11.16 5.72 17.64
CA VAL A 15 -12.16 6.35 18.53
C VAL A 15 -11.91 7.86 18.77
N PRO A 16 -10.70 8.35 19.08
CA PRO A 16 -10.44 9.78 19.24
C PRO A 16 -10.65 10.59 17.97
N LEU A 17 -10.56 9.94 16.80
CA LEU A 17 -10.69 10.58 15.49
C LEU A 17 -12.14 10.63 14.99
N LEU A 18 -13.09 9.93 15.62
CA LEU A 18 -14.49 9.87 15.18
C LEU A 18 -15.14 11.23 15.06
N TRP A 19 -14.86 12.13 16.01
CA TRP A 19 -15.39 13.50 15.96
C TRP A 19 -14.82 14.30 14.78
N HIS A 20 -13.56 14.07 14.45
CA HIS A 20 -12.93 14.71 13.31
C HIS A 20 -13.52 14.18 11.98
N PHE A 21 -13.68 12.87 11.85
CA PHE A 21 -14.35 12.25 10.70
C PHE A 21 -15.79 12.76 10.55
N TYR A 22 -16.53 12.88 11.64
CA TYR A 22 -17.88 13.44 11.62
C TYR A 22 -17.89 14.87 11.06
N LYS A 23 -17.01 15.75 11.53
CA LYS A 23 -16.87 17.12 11.00
C LYS A 23 -16.56 17.13 9.51
N LEU A 24 -15.66 16.26 9.04
CA LEU A 24 -15.33 16.14 7.62
C LEU A 24 -16.54 15.70 6.78
N VAL A 25 -17.32 14.74 7.25
CA VAL A 25 -18.56 14.32 6.58
C VAL A 25 -19.57 15.46 6.52
N GLN A 26 -19.70 16.26 7.58
CA GLN A 26 -20.60 17.42 7.58
C GLN A 26 -20.10 18.52 6.63
N SER A 27 -18.80 18.77 6.59
CA SER A 27 -18.19 19.72 5.65
C SER A 27 -18.44 19.29 4.19
N ALA A 28 -18.19 18.01 3.87
CA ALA A 28 -18.49 17.47 2.54
C ALA A 28 -19.99 17.60 2.19
N ASN A 29 -20.89 17.28 3.14
CA ASN A 29 -22.32 17.40 2.93
C ASN A 29 -22.77 18.85 2.68
N ARG A 30 -22.11 19.84 3.32
CA ARG A 30 -22.34 21.26 3.04
C ARG A 30 -21.86 21.62 1.64
N TYR A 31 -20.64 21.23 1.31
CA TYR A 31 -20.04 21.44 -0.01
C TYR A 31 -20.93 20.88 -1.15
N PHE A 32 -21.42 19.67 -1.01
CA PHE A 32 -22.30 19.04 -2.01
C PHE A 32 -23.61 19.82 -2.22
N ARG A 33 -24.14 20.46 -1.19
CA ARG A 33 -25.37 21.27 -1.31
C ARG A 33 -25.11 22.65 -1.89
N GLU A 34 -23.99 23.27 -1.54
CA GLU A 34 -23.66 24.65 -1.94
C GLU A 34 -23.04 24.71 -3.33
N GLN A 35 -22.07 23.82 -3.60
CA GLN A 35 -21.28 23.85 -4.84
C GLN A 35 -21.80 22.90 -5.93
N ARG A 36 -22.56 21.86 -5.55
CA ARG A 36 -23.14 20.86 -6.45
C ARG A 36 -22.16 20.38 -7.52
N PRO A 37 -21.06 19.73 -7.16
CA PRO A 37 -20.10 19.22 -8.13
C PRO A 37 -20.77 18.24 -9.10
N ASP A 38 -20.27 18.13 -10.32
CA ASP A 38 -20.81 17.26 -11.37
C ASP A 38 -20.66 15.78 -11.00
N ALA A 39 -19.62 15.41 -10.25
CA ALA A 39 -19.38 14.05 -9.78
C ALA A 39 -18.54 14.03 -8.49
N VAL A 40 -18.58 12.91 -7.79
CA VAL A 40 -17.71 12.60 -6.65
C VAL A 40 -16.91 11.35 -6.98
N VAL A 41 -15.59 11.46 -6.97
CA VAL A 41 -14.68 10.32 -7.11
C VAL A 41 -14.14 9.92 -5.74
N LEU A 42 -14.46 8.71 -5.33
CA LEU A 42 -13.95 8.09 -4.10
C LEU A 42 -12.73 7.25 -4.43
N ILE A 43 -11.67 7.38 -3.64
CA ILE A 43 -10.44 6.62 -3.83
C ILE A 43 -10.13 5.89 -2.53
N ASP A 44 -9.95 4.55 -2.57
CA ASP A 44 -9.62 3.71 -1.41
C ASP A 44 -10.43 4.05 -0.14
N PHE A 45 -9.85 3.92 1.05
CA PHE A 45 -10.33 4.32 2.39
C PHE A 45 -11.84 4.05 2.64
N PRO A 46 -12.30 2.81 2.54
CA PRO A 46 -13.73 2.47 2.53
C PRO A 46 -14.46 2.86 3.81
N GLY A 47 -13.78 2.86 4.96
CA GLY A 47 -14.39 3.20 6.24
C GLY A 47 -15.06 4.57 6.24
N PHE A 48 -14.37 5.57 5.70
CA PHE A 48 -14.84 6.95 5.58
C PHE A 48 -15.69 7.18 4.31
N ASN A 49 -15.24 6.62 3.19
CA ASN A 49 -15.84 6.88 1.88
C ASN A 49 -17.30 6.44 1.77
N TRP A 50 -17.75 5.42 2.53
CA TRP A 50 -19.18 5.07 2.59
C TRP A 50 -20.08 6.21 3.10
N TRP A 51 -19.57 7.03 4.01
CA TRP A 51 -20.30 8.18 4.52
C TRP A 51 -20.37 9.29 3.47
N ILE A 52 -19.29 9.52 2.75
CA ILE A 52 -19.23 10.51 1.66
C ILE A 52 -20.15 10.08 0.51
N ALA A 53 -20.06 8.81 0.05
CA ALA A 53 -20.94 8.25 -0.98
C ALA A 53 -22.42 8.46 -0.65
N ARG A 54 -22.82 8.14 0.59
CA ARG A 54 -24.20 8.34 1.04
C ARG A 54 -24.65 9.81 0.98
N LYS A 55 -23.75 10.75 1.29
CA LYS A 55 -24.08 12.18 1.24
C LYS A 55 -24.15 12.70 -0.19
N ALA A 56 -23.25 12.27 -1.06
CA ALA A 56 -23.28 12.61 -2.49
C ALA A 56 -24.56 12.08 -3.16
N LYS A 57 -24.89 10.80 -2.97
CA LYS A 57 -26.16 10.22 -3.48
C LYS A 57 -27.38 10.94 -2.99
N LYS A 58 -27.42 11.35 -1.70
CA LYS A 58 -28.54 12.13 -1.15
C LYS A 58 -28.66 13.52 -1.80
N ALA A 59 -27.54 14.08 -2.27
CA ALA A 59 -27.49 15.36 -2.98
C ALA A 59 -27.77 15.21 -4.49
N GLY A 60 -27.98 13.97 -5.01
CA GLY A 60 -28.21 13.69 -6.43
C GLY A 60 -26.94 13.75 -7.28
N ILE A 61 -25.77 13.62 -6.67
CA ILE A 61 -24.47 13.71 -7.35
C ILE A 61 -24.00 12.29 -7.70
N PRO A 62 -23.59 12.05 -8.96
CA PRO A 62 -22.99 10.79 -9.38
C PRO A 62 -21.74 10.43 -8.57
N VAL A 63 -21.61 9.15 -8.20
CA VAL A 63 -20.51 8.64 -7.38
C VAL A 63 -19.72 7.61 -8.16
N PHE A 64 -18.43 7.89 -8.36
CA PHE A 64 -17.45 6.98 -8.91
C PHE A 64 -16.59 6.42 -7.77
N TYR A 65 -16.29 5.14 -7.78
CA TYR A 65 -15.35 4.54 -6.84
C TYR A 65 -14.16 3.97 -7.61
N TYR A 66 -13.04 4.67 -7.54
CA TYR A 66 -11.76 4.25 -8.10
C TYR A 66 -10.97 3.47 -7.05
N LEU A 67 -10.33 2.38 -7.46
CA LEU A 67 -9.66 1.45 -6.56
C LEU A 67 -10.58 1.02 -5.41
N PRO A 68 -11.70 0.34 -5.71
CA PRO A 68 -12.67 -0.04 -4.69
C PRO A 68 -12.03 -0.99 -3.67
N PRO A 69 -12.57 -1.03 -2.44
CA PRO A 69 -12.09 -1.98 -1.46
C PRO A 69 -12.24 -3.41 -1.97
N GLN A 70 -11.26 -4.26 -1.67
CA GLN A 70 -11.22 -5.67 -2.08
C GLN A 70 -12.31 -6.48 -1.34
N LEU A 71 -13.57 -6.18 -1.65
CA LEU A 71 -14.73 -6.80 -1.01
C LEU A 71 -14.75 -8.31 -1.23
N TRP A 72 -14.22 -8.78 -2.34
CA TRP A 72 -14.11 -10.18 -2.69
C TRP A 72 -13.24 -10.97 -1.71
N ALA A 73 -12.24 -10.33 -1.09
CA ALA A 73 -11.29 -10.98 -0.20
C ALA A 73 -11.83 -11.15 1.24
N TRP A 74 -12.51 -10.12 1.78
CA TRP A 74 -12.80 -10.11 3.21
C TRP A 74 -14.20 -9.61 3.61
N ALA A 75 -14.98 -9.00 2.71
CA ALA A 75 -16.27 -8.42 3.07
C ALA A 75 -17.30 -8.46 1.92
N PRO A 76 -17.58 -9.62 1.30
CA PRO A 76 -18.46 -9.69 0.12
C PRO A 76 -19.88 -9.18 0.37
N TRP A 77 -20.39 -9.24 1.61
CA TRP A 77 -21.71 -8.70 1.96
C TRP A 77 -21.81 -7.17 1.82
N ARG A 78 -20.68 -6.45 1.83
CA ARG A 78 -20.64 -4.98 1.63
C ARG A 78 -20.93 -4.56 0.20
N VAL A 79 -21.01 -5.47 -0.75
CA VAL A 79 -21.42 -5.18 -2.12
C VAL A 79 -22.77 -4.48 -2.19
N LYS A 80 -23.67 -4.74 -1.24
CA LYS A 80 -24.95 -4.02 -1.09
C LYS A 80 -24.77 -2.49 -0.91
N ARG A 81 -23.63 -2.05 -0.37
CA ARG A 81 -23.31 -0.61 -0.27
C ARG A 81 -22.86 -0.04 -1.61
N MET A 82 -22.12 -0.82 -2.41
CA MET A 82 -21.80 -0.45 -3.80
C MET A 82 -23.09 -0.25 -4.59
N GLN A 83 -23.97 -1.24 -4.63
CA GLN A 83 -25.26 -1.16 -5.33
C GLN A 83 -26.09 0.07 -4.91
N LYS A 84 -26.00 0.47 -3.66
CA LYS A 84 -26.85 1.55 -3.11
C LYS A 84 -26.25 2.94 -3.28
N PHE A 85 -24.93 3.09 -3.22
CA PHE A 85 -24.28 4.38 -3.05
C PHE A 85 -23.26 4.74 -4.13
N VAL A 86 -22.94 3.81 -5.04
CA VAL A 86 -21.94 4.03 -6.10
C VAL A 86 -22.60 3.80 -7.45
N ASP A 87 -22.39 4.70 -8.38
CA ASP A 87 -22.93 4.59 -9.74
C ASP A 87 -21.95 3.89 -10.67
N HIS A 88 -20.65 4.17 -10.52
CA HIS A 88 -19.59 3.62 -11.36
C HIS A 88 -18.45 3.08 -10.52
N VAL A 89 -18.09 1.82 -10.72
CA VAL A 89 -16.97 1.16 -10.05
C VAL A 89 -15.82 1.02 -11.04
N LEU A 90 -14.68 1.63 -10.73
CA LEU A 90 -13.48 1.62 -11.56
C LEU A 90 -12.43 0.71 -10.92
N CYS A 91 -12.32 -0.52 -11.44
CA CYS A 91 -11.52 -1.60 -10.87
C CYS A 91 -10.06 -1.55 -11.33
N ALA A 92 -9.15 -1.87 -10.43
CA ALA A 92 -7.73 -1.99 -10.74
C ALA A 92 -7.29 -3.42 -11.09
N LEU A 93 -8.09 -4.43 -10.76
CA LEU A 93 -7.76 -5.82 -11.03
C LEU A 93 -8.74 -6.42 -12.07
N PRO A 94 -8.24 -7.14 -13.09
CA PRO A 94 -9.08 -7.58 -14.20
C PRO A 94 -10.27 -8.47 -13.79
N PHE A 95 -10.10 -9.32 -12.78
CA PHE A 95 -11.14 -10.25 -12.32
C PHE A 95 -12.26 -9.57 -11.52
N GLU A 96 -12.03 -8.36 -11.00
CA GLU A 96 -13.01 -7.65 -10.16
C GLU A 96 -14.28 -7.30 -10.94
N THR A 97 -14.16 -6.96 -12.23
CA THR A 97 -15.32 -6.66 -13.06
C THR A 97 -16.31 -7.83 -13.11
N ALA A 98 -15.80 -9.04 -13.35
CA ALA A 98 -16.64 -10.25 -13.36
C ALA A 98 -17.21 -10.56 -11.96
N TRP A 99 -16.46 -10.26 -10.89
CA TRP A 99 -16.93 -10.45 -9.53
C TRP A 99 -18.07 -9.51 -9.17
N TYR A 100 -17.98 -8.23 -9.59
CA TYR A 100 -19.02 -7.21 -9.38
C TYR A 100 -20.26 -7.49 -10.26
N ALA A 101 -20.06 -7.84 -11.53
CA ALA A 101 -21.14 -8.16 -12.47
C ALA A 101 -22.04 -9.30 -11.96
N LYS A 102 -21.46 -10.39 -11.43
CA LYS A 102 -22.20 -11.50 -10.79
C LYS A 102 -23.06 -11.06 -9.62
N ARG A 103 -22.85 -9.86 -9.09
CA ARG A 103 -23.58 -9.28 -7.94
C ARG A 103 -24.41 -8.06 -8.34
N GLY A 104 -24.65 -7.86 -9.64
CA GLY A 104 -25.49 -6.77 -10.15
C GLY A 104 -24.88 -5.37 -9.91
N VAL A 105 -23.57 -5.26 -9.91
CA VAL A 105 -22.84 -3.98 -9.88
C VAL A 105 -22.08 -3.85 -11.17
N GLU A 106 -22.33 -2.76 -11.90
CA GLU A 106 -21.56 -2.40 -13.09
C GLU A 106 -20.16 -1.93 -12.67
N ALA A 107 -19.14 -2.49 -13.30
CA ALA A 107 -17.75 -2.17 -12.98
C ALA A 107 -16.90 -2.22 -14.25
N GLU A 108 -15.99 -1.27 -14.37
CA GLU A 108 -15.05 -1.15 -15.47
C GLU A 108 -13.62 -1.40 -14.99
N TYR A 109 -12.84 -2.12 -15.78
CA TYR A 109 -11.41 -2.28 -15.54
C TYR A 109 -10.65 -1.12 -16.16
N VAL A 110 -9.98 -0.33 -15.33
CA VAL A 110 -9.24 0.88 -15.74
C VAL A 110 -7.72 0.75 -15.53
N GLY A 111 -7.25 -0.39 -15.05
CA GLY A 111 -5.84 -0.61 -14.73
C GLY A 111 -5.47 -0.14 -13.32
N HIS A 112 -4.29 -0.57 -12.90
CA HIS A 112 -3.74 -0.21 -11.59
C HIS A 112 -2.70 0.89 -11.76
N PRO A 113 -2.75 2.01 -11.01
CA PRO A 113 -1.84 3.15 -11.18
C PRO A 113 -0.36 2.79 -11.00
N PHE A 114 -0.06 1.73 -10.26
CA PHE A 114 1.32 1.26 -10.11
C PHE A 114 1.93 0.73 -11.40
N PHE A 115 1.13 0.31 -12.38
CA PHE A 115 1.69 -0.08 -13.68
C PHE A 115 2.28 1.13 -14.42
N ASP A 116 1.61 2.27 -14.35
CA ASP A 116 2.11 3.51 -14.96
C ASP A 116 3.36 3.99 -14.20
N GLU A 117 3.32 3.96 -12.85
CA GLU A 117 4.46 4.32 -12.01
C GLU A 117 5.69 3.44 -12.30
N VAL A 118 5.51 2.13 -12.46
CA VAL A 118 6.60 1.21 -12.79
C VAL A 118 7.11 1.43 -14.22
N ALA A 119 6.21 1.68 -15.19
CA ALA A 119 6.60 1.94 -16.58
C ALA A 119 7.39 3.23 -16.73
N ASP A 120 7.07 4.26 -15.96
CA ASP A 120 7.73 5.57 -15.98
C ASP A 120 8.94 5.66 -15.03
N ALA A 121 9.18 4.63 -14.22
CA ALA A 121 10.25 4.63 -13.23
C ALA A 121 11.63 4.69 -13.90
N LYS A 122 12.45 5.66 -13.48
CA LYS A 122 13.86 5.75 -13.87
C LYS A 122 14.70 5.18 -12.74
N LEU A 123 15.22 3.98 -12.97
CA LEU A 123 16.10 3.33 -12.01
C LEU A 123 17.50 4.00 -12.01
N ASP A 124 18.12 4.00 -10.86
CA ASP A 124 19.54 4.38 -10.73
C ASP A 124 20.43 3.25 -11.26
N GLN A 125 20.66 3.27 -12.58
CA GLN A 125 21.44 2.23 -13.25
C GLN A 125 22.85 2.10 -12.68
N PRO A 126 23.60 3.18 -12.39
CA PRO A 126 24.90 3.09 -11.72
C PRO A 126 24.84 2.32 -10.39
N PHE A 127 23.80 2.51 -9.59
CA PHE A 127 23.61 1.76 -8.33
C PHE A 127 23.48 0.26 -8.59
N ILE A 128 22.73 -0.13 -9.62
CA ILE A 128 22.51 -1.52 -9.99
C ILE A 128 23.80 -2.15 -10.52
N ASP A 129 24.45 -1.49 -11.48
CA ASP A 129 25.65 -1.99 -12.17
C ASP A 129 26.82 -2.20 -11.18
N GLU A 130 27.00 -1.29 -10.22
CA GLU A 130 28.03 -1.40 -9.18
C GLU A 130 27.84 -2.65 -8.29
N ARG A 131 26.58 -3.09 -8.12
CA ARG A 131 26.22 -4.18 -7.20
C ARG A 131 25.96 -5.51 -7.90
N GLN A 132 25.79 -5.49 -9.20
CA GLN A 132 25.57 -6.70 -9.99
C GLN A 132 26.91 -7.38 -10.28
N VAL A 133 27.29 -8.34 -9.43
CA VAL A 133 28.52 -9.10 -9.57
C VAL A 133 28.22 -10.48 -10.13
N SER A 134 28.86 -10.85 -11.24
CA SER A 134 28.69 -12.15 -11.87
C SER A 134 29.01 -13.30 -10.91
N GLY A 135 28.13 -14.28 -10.84
CA GLY A 135 28.30 -15.46 -9.98
C GLY A 135 27.93 -15.26 -8.51
N GLN A 136 27.49 -14.06 -8.11
CA GLN A 136 26.92 -13.80 -6.78
C GLN A 136 25.40 -13.73 -6.87
N ARG A 137 24.73 -14.24 -5.83
CA ARG A 137 23.28 -14.16 -5.68
C ARG A 137 22.90 -12.94 -4.88
N ASN A 138 22.08 -12.09 -5.44
CA ASN A 138 21.54 -10.90 -4.78
C ASN A 138 20.13 -11.20 -4.26
N ILE A 139 19.91 -10.96 -2.98
CA ILE A 139 18.62 -11.20 -2.31
C ILE A 139 18.14 -9.87 -1.72
N GLY A 140 16.95 -9.45 -2.15
CA GLY A 140 16.27 -8.28 -1.60
C GLY A 140 15.58 -8.59 -0.28
N ILE A 141 15.65 -7.67 0.67
CA ILE A 141 14.96 -7.75 1.95
C ILE A 141 14.03 -6.54 2.07
N LEU A 142 12.74 -6.79 2.15
CA LEU A 142 11.70 -5.76 2.19
C LEU A 142 10.98 -5.80 3.56
N PRO A 143 11.49 -5.12 4.60
CA PRO A 143 10.95 -5.24 5.95
C PRO A 143 9.57 -4.59 6.13
N GLY A 144 9.19 -3.71 5.20
CA GLY A 144 7.91 -3.01 5.20
C GLY A 144 8.06 -1.49 5.16
N SER A 145 6.94 -0.80 4.95
CA SER A 145 6.88 0.66 4.82
C SER A 145 6.41 1.37 6.09
N ARG A 146 5.78 0.64 7.02
CA ARG A 146 5.27 1.16 8.30
C ARG A 146 6.16 0.73 9.46
N ASN A 147 6.28 1.57 10.49
CA ASN A 147 7.07 1.24 11.69
C ASN A 147 6.67 -0.13 12.27
N SER A 148 5.37 -0.40 12.41
CA SER A 148 4.87 -1.67 12.96
C SER A 148 5.18 -2.89 12.08
N GLU A 149 5.31 -2.71 10.77
CA GLU A 149 5.73 -3.78 9.86
C GLU A 149 7.21 -4.08 10.07
N VAL A 150 8.05 -3.05 10.07
CA VAL A 150 9.49 -3.20 10.28
C VAL A 150 9.78 -3.84 11.64
N ASP A 151 9.16 -3.36 12.72
CA ASP A 151 9.32 -3.91 14.08
C ASP A 151 8.97 -5.39 14.15
N ASN A 152 7.87 -5.81 13.50
CA ASN A 152 7.39 -7.18 13.54
C ASN A 152 8.18 -8.12 12.63
N ASN A 153 8.54 -7.65 11.42
CA ASN A 153 9.13 -8.50 10.38
C ASN A 153 10.65 -8.63 10.53
N TRP A 154 11.33 -7.56 11.01
CA TRP A 154 12.79 -7.50 10.98
C TRP A 154 13.47 -8.68 11.64
N ARG A 155 13.02 -9.07 12.83
CA ARG A 155 13.58 -10.21 13.56
C ARG A 155 13.51 -11.52 12.78
N LEU A 156 12.38 -11.77 12.12
CA LEU A 156 12.17 -12.98 11.33
C LEU A 156 13.01 -12.95 10.06
N LEU A 157 13.06 -11.81 9.38
CA LEU A 157 13.86 -11.63 8.18
C LEU A 157 15.35 -11.86 8.45
N ILE A 158 15.89 -11.29 9.53
CA ILE A 158 17.30 -11.49 9.91
C ILE A 158 17.59 -12.96 10.25
N ALA A 159 16.72 -13.62 10.99
CA ALA A 159 16.90 -15.06 11.26
C ALA A 159 16.90 -15.88 9.95
N THR A 160 16.12 -15.47 8.96
CA THR A 160 16.11 -16.08 7.64
C THR A 160 17.41 -15.79 6.88
N VAL A 161 17.90 -14.56 6.90
CA VAL A 161 19.18 -14.15 6.30
C VAL A 161 20.34 -14.94 6.87
N GLN A 162 20.41 -15.13 8.18
CA GLN A 162 21.45 -15.92 8.84
C GLN A 162 21.49 -17.37 8.29
N ARG A 163 20.32 -18.00 8.15
CA ARG A 163 20.21 -19.37 7.61
C ARG A 163 20.60 -19.42 6.13
N LEU A 164 20.16 -18.43 5.35
CA LEU A 164 20.50 -18.35 3.93
C LEU A 164 21.99 -18.10 3.73
N HIS A 165 22.60 -17.22 4.52
CA HIS A 165 24.03 -16.96 4.44
C HIS A 165 24.86 -18.19 4.82
N ALA A 166 24.43 -18.94 5.83
CA ALA A 166 25.10 -20.20 6.22
C ALA A 166 25.02 -21.26 5.10
N ALA A 167 23.90 -21.33 4.37
CA ALA A 167 23.71 -22.26 3.26
C ALA A 167 24.34 -21.77 1.94
N HIS A 168 24.43 -20.46 1.75
CA HIS A 168 24.92 -19.77 0.56
C HIS A 168 25.86 -18.63 0.93
N PRO A 169 27.14 -18.91 1.28
CA PRO A 169 28.05 -17.88 1.78
C PRO A 169 28.39 -16.76 0.77
N SER A 170 28.19 -17.01 -0.53
CA SER A 170 28.40 -16.00 -1.58
C SER A 170 27.18 -15.10 -1.81
N ALA A 171 26.05 -15.34 -1.13
CA ALA A 171 24.85 -14.51 -1.25
C ALA A 171 25.05 -13.14 -0.60
N ARG A 172 24.57 -12.09 -1.26
CA ARG A 172 24.54 -10.71 -0.77
C ARG A 172 23.10 -10.33 -0.49
N PHE A 173 22.88 -9.50 0.52
CA PHE A 173 21.55 -9.11 0.95
C PHE A 173 21.40 -7.60 0.95
N PHE A 174 20.39 -7.11 0.26
CA PHE A 174 20.10 -5.69 0.10
C PHE A 174 18.77 -5.34 0.78
N VAL A 175 18.83 -4.49 1.79
CA VAL A 175 17.66 -4.11 2.59
C VAL A 175 17.08 -2.81 2.08
N ALA A 176 15.84 -2.84 1.59
CA ALA A 176 15.10 -1.66 1.16
C ALA A 176 14.39 -1.01 2.35
N CYS A 177 14.98 0.03 2.91
CA CYS A 177 14.38 0.82 3.97
C CYS A 177 13.55 1.96 3.37
N TYR A 178 12.28 2.08 3.76
CA TYR A 178 11.39 3.13 3.26
C TYR A 178 11.85 4.54 3.67
N LYS A 179 12.45 4.70 4.85
CA LYS A 179 12.94 5.97 5.41
C LYS A 179 14.14 5.77 6.32
N GLU A 180 14.83 6.86 6.61
CA GLU A 180 16.07 6.85 7.39
C GLU A 180 15.89 6.21 8.78
N SER A 181 14.80 6.51 9.48
CA SER A 181 14.55 5.90 10.80
C SER A 181 14.37 4.37 10.76
N HIS A 182 13.95 3.80 9.61
CA HIS A 182 13.93 2.35 9.43
C HIS A 182 15.33 1.79 9.24
N ARG A 183 16.17 2.49 8.46
CA ARG A 183 17.58 2.12 8.27
C ARG A 183 18.32 2.12 9.58
N GLU A 184 18.17 3.18 10.37
CA GLU A 184 18.78 3.30 11.71
C GLU A 184 18.32 2.19 12.66
N PHE A 185 17.01 1.90 12.69
CA PHE A 185 16.47 0.80 13.50
C PHE A 185 17.10 -0.54 13.11
N CYS A 186 17.13 -0.86 11.82
CA CYS A 186 17.72 -2.11 11.30
C CYS A 186 19.23 -2.19 11.62
N ALA A 187 19.97 -1.12 11.40
CA ALA A 187 21.41 -1.06 11.66
C ALA A 187 21.73 -1.21 13.15
N ASN A 188 20.98 -0.52 14.03
CA ASN A 188 21.14 -0.63 15.46
C ASN A 188 20.87 -2.06 15.95
N TRP A 189 19.80 -2.67 15.43
CA TRP A 189 19.44 -4.04 15.79
C TRP A 189 20.56 -5.04 15.42
N ILE A 190 21.15 -4.93 14.22
CA ILE A 190 22.29 -5.76 13.79
C ILE A 190 23.47 -5.58 14.74
N ARG A 191 23.82 -4.33 15.06
CA ARG A 191 24.92 -4.01 15.95
C ARG A 191 24.70 -4.55 17.36
N ASP A 192 23.51 -4.34 17.92
CA ASP A 192 23.17 -4.73 19.31
C ASP A 192 23.16 -6.26 19.50
N HIS A 193 22.98 -7.02 18.39
CA HIS A 193 23.06 -8.48 18.39
C HIS A 193 24.40 -9.01 17.88
N ASN A 194 25.39 -8.14 17.64
CA ASN A 194 26.74 -8.49 17.15
C ASN A 194 26.71 -9.43 15.91
N LEU A 195 25.84 -9.12 14.95
CA LEU A 195 25.71 -9.92 13.74
C LEU A 195 26.68 -9.44 12.67
N ASP A 196 27.50 -10.35 12.18
CA ASP A 196 28.35 -10.17 11.01
C ASP A 196 27.67 -10.83 9.79
N LEU A 197 26.98 -10.03 9.00
CA LEU A 197 26.22 -10.48 7.85
C LEU A 197 26.50 -9.54 6.65
N PRO A 198 26.58 -10.06 5.42
CA PRO A 198 26.81 -9.26 4.23
C PRO A 198 25.54 -8.51 3.81
N LEU A 199 25.13 -7.53 4.64
CA LEU A 199 23.93 -6.73 4.48
C LEU A 199 24.27 -5.30 4.08
N GLU A 200 23.61 -4.82 3.03
CA GLU A 200 23.60 -3.40 2.66
C GLU A 200 22.21 -2.81 2.92
N LEU A 201 22.13 -1.73 3.70
CA LEU A 201 20.86 -1.06 4.02
C LEU A 201 20.75 0.25 3.24
N HIS A 202 19.72 0.38 2.42
CA HIS A 202 19.52 1.53 1.53
C HIS A 202 18.16 2.18 1.74
N VAL A 203 18.11 3.52 1.70
CA VAL A 203 16.88 4.30 1.73
C VAL A 203 16.55 4.79 0.33
N GLY A 204 15.28 4.69 -0.09
CA GLY A 204 14.82 5.18 -1.39
C GLY A 204 15.35 4.40 -2.59
N LYS A 205 15.77 3.14 -2.39
CA LYS A 205 16.31 2.26 -3.42
C LYS A 205 15.51 0.95 -3.57
N THR A 206 14.22 1.01 -3.25
CA THR A 206 13.36 -0.20 -3.29
C THR A 206 13.26 -0.77 -4.69
N SER A 207 13.03 0.07 -5.70
CA SER A 207 12.88 -0.38 -7.09
C SER A 207 14.18 -0.96 -7.64
N GLU A 208 15.32 -0.30 -7.35
CA GLU A 208 16.64 -0.79 -7.76
C GLU A 208 17.00 -2.11 -7.07
N ILE A 209 16.64 -2.28 -5.80
CA ILE A 209 16.88 -3.53 -5.06
C ILE A 209 16.01 -4.66 -5.61
N ILE A 210 14.75 -4.40 -5.98
CA ILE A 210 13.88 -5.39 -6.61
C ILE A 210 14.44 -5.82 -7.96
N GLU A 211 14.93 -4.87 -8.78
CA GLU A 211 15.55 -5.15 -10.08
C GLU A 211 16.85 -5.94 -9.95
N LEU A 212 17.68 -5.60 -8.96
CA LEU A 212 18.96 -6.24 -8.70
C LEU A 212 18.83 -7.67 -8.17
N ALA A 213 17.75 -7.96 -7.43
CA ALA A 213 17.60 -9.19 -6.66
C ALA A 213 17.03 -10.33 -7.49
N GLU A 214 17.58 -11.55 -7.33
CA GLU A 214 16.99 -12.78 -7.89
C GLU A 214 15.67 -13.14 -7.21
N CYS A 215 15.54 -12.79 -5.93
CA CYS A 215 14.31 -12.93 -5.15
C CYS A 215 14.28 -11.92 -4.00
N CYS A 216 13.07 -11.65 -3.50
CA CYS A 216 12.86 -10.79 -2.35
C CYS A 216 12.20 -11.54 -1.20
N LEU A 217 12.66 -11.26 0.03
CA LEU A 217 12.02 -11.68 1.28
C LEU A 217 11.21 -10.50 1.84
N MET A 218 9.94 -10.76 2.22
CA MET A 218 9.05 -9.76 2.78
C MET A 218 8.08 -10.37 3.82
#